data_38d300e909616a11764c6d63faf23226
#
_entry.id   38d300e909616a11764c6d63faf23226
#
_cell.length_a   1.000
_cell.length_b   1.000
_cell.length_c   1.000
_cell.angle_alpha   90.00
_cell.angle_beta   90.00
_cell.angle_gamma   90.00
#
_symmetry.space_group_name_H-M   'P 1'
#
loop_
_entity.id
_entity.type
_entity.pdbx_description
1 polymer ?
#
loop_
_entity_poly.entity_id
_entity_poly.type
_entity_poly.pdbx_seq_one_letter_code
_entity_poly.pdbx_strand_id
1 'polypeptide(L)'
;MDAETRADLRFKVRRKVSKYIEKSNLPLERTGRGEAEIVCPNCGQTAIVTKLPFEDHFEFWKCASCGEEGDTVKYAMHHLRTDNEDDALLDVCRKLGVSVPALSTITAKDLMEKDFPPLVELIEGMLAPGLYILAGAPKIGKSWLVLQIAHHISTGTPLWNRKVMQHEVLYLSLEDTFPRIQRRLKMICNGEIGNVAFATEADMLGNGFEKQLTSYLNSNAGTKVVIIDTLAKVRGVVSSSNVYSSDYAAMSVFKHFADKYKIALILVHHTRKQDADDTMQKISGTNGLMGCADGAMILEKPNRTKLEAVLTMTSRDFEDARILLHQNDETMCWEFAGYEEEPPEDTTEPVLTVVAEFIHAYGPWKGSAQSLVEELQKQSPNLRVWPNTLSRRLKANAKLLQESFGVLLIQSRTQQGKYIELTPVTDMTDMSDD
;
A
#
# COMPACT_ATOMS: atom_id res chain seq x y z
N MET A 1 21.22 1.14 20.56
CA MET A 1 19.80 0.74 20.74
C MET A 1 19.00 1.96 21.18
N ASP A 2 17.76 2.18 20.64
CA ASP A 2 16.91 3.25 21.13
C ASP A 2 16.39 2.97 22.56
N ALA A 3 15.92 4.02 23.24
CA ALA A 3 15.55 3.93 24.66
C ALA A 3 14.33 3.02 24.92
N GLU A 4 13.36 2.99 23.99
CA GLU A 4 12.13 2.18 24.11
C GLU A 4 12.45 0.69 23.94
N THR A 5 13.20 0.33 22.89
CA THR A 5 13.67 -1.04 22.67
C THR A 5 14.50 -1.54 23.84
N ARG A 6 15.40 -0.69 24.40
CA ARG A 6 16.21 -1.04 25.58
C ARG A 6 15.33 -1.34 26.79
N ALA A 7 14.34 -0.49 27.07
CA ALA A 7 13.44 -0.67 28.21
C ALA A 7 12.59 -1.96 28.08
N ASP A 8 12.06 -2.25 26.89
CA ASP A 8 11.28 -3.48 26.62
C ASP A 8 12.13 -4.75 26.80
N LEU A 9 13.32 -4.78 26.19
CA LEU A 9 14.22 -5.92 26.33
C LEU A 9 14.67 -6.13 27.77
N ARG A 10 15.04 -5.05 28.46
CA ARG A 10 15.41 -5.10 29.87
C ARG A 10 14.28 -5.64 30.73
N PHE A 11 13.05 -5.22 30.49
CA PHE A 11 11.87 -5.73 31.20
C PHE A 11 11.71 -7.24 31.00
N LYS A 12 11.94 -7.77 29.79
CA LYS A 12 11.83 -9.20 29.46
C LYS A 12 12.89 -10.08 30.11
N VAL A 13 14.08 -9.54 30.41
CA VAL A 13 15.22 -10.33 30.86
C VAL A 13 15.63 -10.09 32.31
N ARG A 14 15.30 -8.94 32.93
CA ARG A 14 15.77 -8.51 34.26
C ARG A 14 15.47 -9.49 35.38
N ARG A 15 14.51 -10.40 35.19
CA ARG A 15 14.02 -11.35 36.20
C ARG A 15 14.59 -12.76 36.09
N LYS A 16 15.68 -12.95 35.37
CA LYS A 16 16.15 -14.29 34.96
C LYS A 16 17.63 -14.54 35.27
N VAL A 17 18.12 -14.05 36.43
CA VAL A 17 19.54 -14.16 36.84
C VAL A 17 20.01 -15.60 36.82
N SER A 18 19.34 -16.52 37.53
CA SER A 18 19.70 -17.93 37.60
C SER A 18 19.75 -18.58 36.22
N LYS A 19 18.73 -18.31 35.37
CA LYS A 19 18.67 -18.87 34.02
C LYS A 19 19.79 -18.36 33.12
N TYR A 20 20.18 -17.08 33.25
CA TYR A 20 21.31 -16.51 32.51
C TYR A 20 22.63 -17.19 32.92
N ILE A 21 22.84 -17.38 34.24
CA ILE A 21 24.03 -18.03 34.80
C ILE A 21 24.14 -19.49 34.30
N GLU A 22 23.04 -20.26 34.37
CA GLU A 22 22.96 -21.62 33.82
C GLU A 22 23.30 -21.65 32.31
N LYS A 23 22.71 -20.77 31.54
CA LYS A 23 22.95 -20.69 30.08
C LYS A 23 24.36 -20.18 29.73
N SER A 24 25.02 -19.54 30.66
CA SER A 24 26.42 -19.10 30.54
C SER A 24 27.42 -20.15 31.01
N ASN A 25 26.96 -21.34 31.45
CA ASN A 25 27.77 -22.42 32.04
C ASN A 25 28.57 -21.94 33.25
N LEU A 26 28.02 -21.02 34.02
CA LEU A 26 28.64 -20.53 35.25
C LEU A 26 28.15 -21.33 36.47
N PRO A 27 28.98 -21.45 37.55
CA PRO A 27 28.59 -22.14 38.75
C PRO A 27 27.32 -21.58 39.38
N LEU A 28 26.34 -22.44 39.64
CA LEU A 28 25.11 -22.12 40.34
C LEU A 28 24.69 -23.32 41.17
N GLU A 29 24.57 -23.15 42.49
CA GLU A 29 24.10 -24.15 43.41
C GLU A 29 22.77 -23.72 44.07
N ARG A 30 21.73 -24.55 43.93
CA ARG A 30 20.39 -24.27 44.48
C ARG A 30 20.28 -24.66 45.92
N THR A 31 19.95 -23.75 46.82
CA THR A 31 19.94 -23.93 48.29
C THR A 31 18.57 -24.33 48.88
N GLY A 32 17.57 -24.67 48.05
CA GLY A 32 16.31 -25.30 48.51
C GLY A 32 15.20 -24.39 49.03
N ARG A 33 15.44 -23.08 49.17
CA ARG A 33 14.46 -22.07 49.62
C ARG A 33 14.06 -21.06 48.54
N GLY A 34 14.26 -21.40 47.24
CA GLY A 34 14.10 -20.46 46.16
C GLY A 34 15.29 -19.52 45.98
N GLU A 35 16.37 -19.80 46.65
CA GLU A 35 17.67 -19.12 46.59
C GLU A 35 18.69 -19.96 45.85
N ALA A 36 19.70 -19.34 45.28
CA ALA A 36 20.84 -20.01 44.68
C ALA A 36 22.14 -19.29 45.03
N GLU A 37 23.19 -20.10 45.33
CA GLU A 37 24.54 -19.57 45.47
C GLU A 37 25.21 -19.49 44.11
N ILE A 38 25.91 -18.41 43.88
CA ILE A 38 26.59 -18.08 42.62
C ILE A 38 27.96 -17.49 42.92
N VAL A 39 28.84 -17.45 41.94
CA VAL A 39 30.08 -16.66 42.02
C VAL A 39 29.78 -15.21 41.72
N CYS A 40 30.18 -14.32 42.61
CA CYS A 40 30.06 -12.88 42.40
C CYS A 40 30.87 -12.45 41.18
N PRO A 41 30.26 -11.82 40.16
CA PRO A 41 30.98 -11.48 38.94
C PRO A 41 31.98 -10.32 39.17
N ASN A 42 31.87 -9.58 40.26
CA ASN A 42 32.76 -8.49 40.63
C ASN A 42 33.99 -8.93 41.42
N CYS A 43 33.80 -9.67 42.50
CA CYS A 43 34.90 -10.01 43.43
C CYS A 43 35.28 -11.50 43.46
N GLY A 44 34.56 -12.39 42.79
CA GLY A 44 34.80 -13.82 42.74
C GLY A 44 34.37 -14.59 44.00
N GLN A 45 33.85 -13.95 45.04
CA GLN A 45 33.36 -14.61 46.26
C GLN A 45 31.90 -15.07 46.07
N THR A 46 31.37 -15.84 47.04
CA THR A 46 29.98 -16.30 47.00
C THR A 46 29.00 -15.13 47.08
N ALA A 47 28.03 -15.12 46.17
CA ALA A 47 26.89 -14.22 46.15
C ALA A 47 25.60 -15.04 46.13
N ILE A 48 24.48 -14.44 46.53
CA ILE A 48 23.20 -15.13 46.62
C ILE A 48 22.21 -14.50 45.65
N VAL A 49 21.53 -15.33 44.87
CA VAL A 49 20.37 -14.98 44.07
C VAL A 49 19.12 -15.28 44.88
N THR A 50 18.29 -14.28 45.09
CA THR A 50 17.00 -14.40 45.81
C THR A 50 15.83 -13.97 44.93
N LYS A 51 14.63 -14.54 45.20
CA LYS A 51 13.37 -14.09 44.60
C LYS A 51 12.73 -13.06 45.51
N LEU A 52 12.40 -11.88 44.99
CA LEU A 52 11.70 -10.85 45.76
C LEU A 52 10.25 -11.27 46.03
N PRO A 53 9.77 -11.22 47.31
CA PRO A 53 8.49 -11.81 47.74
C PRO A 53 7.25 -11.03 47.19
N PHE A 54 7.40 -9.81 46.72
CA PHE A 54 6.29 -8.92 46.29
C PHE A 54 6.14 -8.76 44.78
N GLU A 55 7.09 -9.28 43.99
CA GLU A 55 7.00 -9.25 42.54
C GLU A 55 7.13 -10.68 41.99
N ASP A 56 6.10 -11.26 41.41
CA ASP A 56 6.11 -12.60 40.87
C ASP A 56 7.37 -12.88 40.01
N HIS A 57 8.25 -13.70 40.54
CA HIS A 57 9.46 -14.22 39.89
C HIS A 57 10.58 -13.22 39.56
N PHE A 58 10.70 -12.09 40.30
CA PHE A 58 11.86 -11.21 40.15
C PHE A 58 13.08 -11.80 40.86
N GLU A 59 14.11 -12.19 40.13
CA GLU A 59 15.39 -12.64 40.66
C GLU A 59 16.37 -11.46 40.76
N PHE A 60 17.05 -11.39 41.90
CA PHE A 60 18.03 -10.36 42.22
C PHE A 60 19.22 -10.99 42.90
N TRP A 61 20.43 -10.57 42.58
CA TRP A 61 21.64 -11.11 43.19
C TRP A 61 22.30 -10.08 44.10
N LYS A 62 22.93 -10.57 45.17
CA LYS A 62 23.66 -9.76 46.15
C LYS A 62 24.89 -10.47 46.67
N CYS A 63 26.01 -9.77 46.72
CA CYS A 63 27.27 -10.24 47.31
C CYS A 63 27.50 -9.59 48.66
N ALA A 64 27.60 -10.41 49.72
CA ALA A 64 27.89 -9.92 51.06
C ALA A 64 29.35 -9.44 51.21
N SER A 65 30.26 -9.92 50.38
CA SER A 65 31.71 -9.64 50.51
C SER A 65 32.08 -8.27 49.90
N CYS A 66 31.53 -7.88 48.77
CA CYS A 66 31.87 -6.61 48.13
C CYS A 66 30.71 -5.62 48.08
N GLY A 67 29.51 -6.01 48.54
CA GLY A 67 28.32 -5.14 48.58
C GLY A 67 27.63 -4.97 47.23
N GLU A 68 28.16 -5.53 46.11
CA GLU A 68 27.54 -5.41 44.79
C GLU A 68 26.25 -6.23 44.70
N GLU A 69 25.25 -5.64 44.03
CA GLU A 69 23.95 -6.26 43.86
C GLU A 69 23.28 -5.77 42.56
N GLY A 70 22.33 -6.54 42.02
CA GLY A 70 21.61 -6.12 40.81
C GLY A 70 20.74 -7.18 40.15
N ASP A 71 20.22 -6.82 39.01
CA ASP A 71 19.40 -7.67 38.12
C ASP A 71 20.30 -8.50 37.17
N THR A 72 19.66 -9.22 36.22
CA THR A 72 20.35 -10.03 35.21
C THR A 72 21.32 -9.25 34.36
N VAL A 73 20.93 -8.00 33.97
CA VAL A 73 21.75 -7.17 33.06
C VAL A 73 23.00 -6.67 33.82
N LYS A 74 22.82 -6.22 35.05
CA LYS A 74 23.96 -5.78 35.87
C LYS A 74 24.93 -6.95 36.17
N TYR A 75 24.42 -8.18 36.40
CA TYR A 75 25.26 -9.34 36.49
C TYR A 75 26.11 -9.57 35.23
N ALA A 76 25.44 -9.47 34.06
CA ALA A 76 26.11 -9.63 32.78
C ALA A 76 27.17 -8.58 32.52
N MET A 77 26.91 -7.30 32.88
CA MET A 77 27.90 -6.22 32.76
C MET A 77 29.21 -6.56 33.50
N HIS A 78 29.11 -6.98 34.75
CA HIS A 78 30.28 -7.39 35.52
C HIS A 78 30.95 -8.65 34.96
N HIS A 79 30.15 -9.65 34.57
CA HIS A 79 30.66 -10.91 34.00
C HIS A 79 31.42 -10.68 32.68
N LEU A 80 30.91 -9.82 31.81
CA LEU A 80 31.52 -9.49 30.52
C LEU A 80 32.59 -8.40 30.65
N ARG A 81 32.75 -7.78 31.84
CA ARG A 81 33.64 -6.67 32.09
C ARG A 81 33.39 -5.48 31.13
N THR A 82 32.14 -5.14 30.94
CA THR A 82 31.71 -4.04 30.05
C THR A 82 30.94 -2.98 30.84
N ASP A 83 31.21 -1.71 30.54
CA ASP A 83 30.43 -0.57 31.01
C ASP A 83 29.27 -0.24 30.07
N ASN A 84 29.17 -0.90 28.91
CA ASN A 84 28.11 -0.72 27.94
C ASN A 84 26.92 -1.64 28.27
N GLU A 85 25.84 -1.04 28.77
CA GLU A 85 24.60 -1.75 29.10
C GLU A 85 23.98 -2.46 27.89
N ASP A 86 24.07 -1.87 26.69
CA ASP A 86 23.49 -2.46 25.47
C ASP A 86 24.20 -3.78 25.10
N ASP A 87 25.52 -3.87 25.27
CA ASP A 87 26.28 -5.09 25.00
C ASP A 87 25.92 -6.21 26.00
N ALA A 88 25.79 -5.89 27.26
CA ALA A 88 25.36 -6.81 28.29
C ALA A 88 23.92 -7.30 28.06
N LEU A 89 23.00 -6.37 27.71
CA LEU A 89 21.61 -6.68 27.42
C LEU A 89 21.47 -7.58 26.20
N LEU A 90 22.23 -7.34 25.15
CA LEU A 90 22.25 -8.17 23.94
C LEU A 90 22.77 -9.59 24.23
N ASP A 91 23.80 -9.72 25.06
CA ASP A 91 24.30 -11.06 25.48
C ASP A 91 23.24 -11.80 26.29
N VAL A 92 22.64 -11.14 27.27
CA VAL A 92 21.54 -11.73 28.06
C VAL A 92 20.38 -12.16 27.15
N CYS A 93 19.95 -11.34 26.22
CA CYS A 93 18.90 -11.69 25.27
C CYS A 93 19.27 -12.94 24.46
N ARG A 94 20.48 -12.97 23.91
CA ARG A 94 20.99 -14.11 23.14
C ARG A 94 20.98 -15.41 23.97
N LYS A 95 21.51 -15.37 25.17
CA LYS A 95 21.58 -16.54 26.10
C LYS A 95 20.19 -17.03 26.51
N LEU A 96 19.26 -16.12 26.75
CA LEU A 96 17.89 -16.43 27.16
C LEU A 96 16.95 -16.74 26.00
N GLY A 97 17.38 -16.61 24.75
CA GLY A 97 16.55 -16.80 23.56
C GLY A 97 15.48 -15.72 23.42
N VAL A 98 15.75 -14.48 23.90
CA VAL A 98 14.88 -13.33 23.72
C VAL A 98 15.24 -12.65 22.39
N SER A 99 14.26 -12.54 21.51
CA SER A 99 14.42 -11.90 20.20
C SER A 99 14.76 -10.42 20.36
N VAL A 100 15.86 -9.97 19.77
CA VAL A 100 16.25 -8.57 19.70
C VAL A 100 15.77 -8.05 18.36
N PRO A 101 15.04 -6.92 18.32
CA PRO A 101 14.66 -6.31 17.06
C PRO A 101 15.91 -5.94 16.26
N ALA A 102 16.07 -6.56 15.10
CA ALA A 102 17.18 -6.29 14.19
C ALA A 102 16.64 -6.19 12.76
N LEU A 103 17.26 -5.34 11.94
CA LEU A 103 16.99 -5.33 10.50
C LEU A 103 17.47 -6.66 9.91
N SER A 104 16.55 -7.38 9.26
CA SER A 104 16.92 -8.52 8.42
C SER A 104 17.41 -7.97 7.08
N THR A 105 18.72 -8.05 6.86
CA THR A 105 19.35 -7.56 5.65
C THR A 105 19.95 -8.70 4.84
N ILE A 106 19.97 -8.54 3.53
CA ILE A 106 20.69 -9.38 2.59
C ILE A 106 21.55 -8.50 1.70
N THR A 107 22.77 -8.91 1.34
CA THR A 107 23.59 -8.13 0.42
C THR A 107 23.06 -8.27 -1.01
N ALA A 108 23.35 -7.30 -1.88
CA ALA A 108 22.94 -7.39 -3.27
C ALA A 108 23.53 -8.63 -3.96
N LYS A 109 24.77 -9.03 -3.62
CA LYS A 109 25.39 -10.24 -4.14
C LYS A 109 24.61 -11.49 -3.74
N ASP A 110 24.33 -11.67 -2.43
CA ASP A 110 23.60 -12.83 -1.94
C ASP A 110 22.17 -12.87 -2.46
N LEU A 111 21.56 -11.68 -2.69
CA LEU A 111 20.21 -11.54 -3.27
C LEU A 111 20.19 -12.05 -4.71
N MET A 112 21.21 -11.73 -5.51
CA MET A 112 21.32 -12.17 -6.91
C MET A 112 21.62 -13.66 -7.05
N GLU A 113 22.27 -14.26 -6.08
CA GLU A 113 22.58 -15.71 -6.03
C GLU A 113 21.42 -16.54 -5.47
N LYS A 114 20.38 -15.90 -4.93
CA LYS A 114 19.26 -16.58 -4.30
C LYS A 114 18.15 -16.88 -5.29
N ASP A 115 17.77 -18.16 -5.40
CA ASP A 115 16.61 -18.57 -6.17
C ASP A 115 15.31 -18.24 -5.42
N PHE A 116 14.45 -17.48 -6.06
CA PHE A 116 13.09 -17.22 -5.59
C PHE A 116 12.09 -17.96 -6.46
N PRO A 117 11.00 -18.48 -5.89
CA PRO A 117 9.92 -19.06 -6.71
C PRO A 117 9.33 -17.97 -7.61
N PRO A 118 8.85 -18.32 -8.81
CA PRO A 118 8.17 -17.36 -9.69
C PRO A 118 6.93 -16.77 -9.00
N LEU A 119 6.54 -15.58 -9.45
CA LEU A 119 5.29 -14.95 -8.98
C LEU A 119 4.10 -15.87 -9.27
N VAL A 120 3.31 -16.15 -8.23
CA VAL A 120 2.08 -16.94 -8.36
C VAL A 120 0.97 -16.01 -8.81
N GLU A 121 0.51 -16.16 -10.05
CA GLU A 121 -0.61 -15.40 -10.57
C GLU A 121 -1.92 -16.13 -10.31
N LEU A 122 -2.81 -15.51 -9.55
CA LEU A 122 -4.16 -16.06 -9.28
C LEU A 122 -5.08 -15.86 -10.49
N ILE A 123 -4.91 -14.77 -11.20
CA ILE A 123 -5.46 -14.48 -12.52
C ILE A 123 -4.33 -13.96 -13.38
N GLU A 124 -4.06 -14.61 -14.50
CA GLU A 124 -2.95 -14.32 -15.40
C GLU A 124 -2.91 -12.84 -15.81
N GLY A 125 -1.78 -12.16 -15.54
CA GLY A 125 -1.54 -10.76 -15.84
C GLY A 125 -2.54 -9.78 -15.19
N MET A 126 -3.18 -10.16 -14.05
CA MET A 126 -4.17 -9.31 -13.41
C MET A 126 -4.14 -9.33 -11.89
N LEU A 127 -3.93 -10.49 -11.27
CA LEU A 127 -4.03 -10.65 -9.82
C LEU A 127 -3.00 -11.64 -9.30
N ALA A 128 -2.18 -11.21 -8.36
CA ALA A 128 -1.25 -12.02 -7.56
C ALA A 128 -1.48 -11.79 -6.06
N PRO A 129 -0.85 -12.55 -5.15
CA PRO A 129 -0.87 -12.22 -3.73
C PRO A 129 -0.37 -10.78 -3.48
N GLY A 130 -1.17 -9.98 -2.79
CA GLY A 130 -0.92 -8.56 -2.56
C GLY A 130 -2.18 -7.81 -2.14
N LEU A 131 -2.07 -6.53 -1.93
CA LEU A 131 -3.18 -5.64 -1.57
C LEU A 131 -3.66 -4.87 -2.79
N TYR A 132 -4.94 -5.00 -3.12
CA TYR A 132 -5.57 -4.34 -4.27
C TYR A 132 -6.77 -3.49 -3.85
N ILE A 133 -6.99 -2.40 -4.59
CA ILE A 133 -8.17 -1.55 -4.42
C ILE A 133 -9.02 -1.65 -5.69
N LEU A 134 -10.30 -2.02 -5.56
CA LEU A 134 -11.29 -1.83 -6.62
C LEU A 134 -12.13 -0.59 -6.32
N ALA A 135 -11.89 0.46 -7.08
CA ALA A 135 -12.56 1.73 -6.91
C ALA A 135 -13.57 2.04 -8.02
N GLY A 136 -14.48 2.95 -7.74
CA GLY A 136 -15.43 3.46 -8.74
C GLY A 136 -16.68 4.07 -8.09
N ALA A 137 -17.46 4.80 -8.87
CA ALA A 137 -18.67 5.46 -8.38
C ALA A 137 -19.70 4.47 -7.77
N PRO A 138 -20.59 4.91 -6.88
CA PRO A 138 -21.66 4.05 -6.37
C PRO A 138 -22.55 3.52 -7.50
N LYS A 139 -22.98 2.25 -7.37
CA LYS A 139 -23.95 1.58 -8.27
C LYS A 139 -23.50 1.38 -9.71
N ILE A 140 -22.18 1.34 -10.00
CA ILE A 140 -21.68 1.07 -11.36
C ILE A 140 -21.36 -0.41 -11.64
N GLY A 141 -21.57 -1.30 -10.65
CA GLY A 141 -21.38 -2.74 -10.86
C GLY A 141 -20.13 -3.34 -10.21
N LYS A 142 -19.43 -2.63 -9.30
CA LYS A 142 -18.24 -3.16 -8.60
C LYS A 142 -18.50 -4.48 -7.87
N SER A 143 -19.59 -4.56 -7.09
CA SER A 143 -19.96 -5.78 -6.35
C SER A 143 -20.28 -6.97 -7.28
N TRP A 144 -20.77 -6.71 -8.49
CA TRP A 144 -20.93 -7.73 -9.52
C TRP A 144 -19.58 -8.20 -10.03
N LEU A 145 -18.66 -7.28 -10.28
CA LEU A 145 -17.31 -7.59 -10.75
C LEU A 145 -16.53 -8.44 -9.72
N VAL A 146 -16.51 -8.05 -8.45
CA VAL A 146 -15.79 -8.85 -7.44
C VAL A 146 -16.45 -10.18 -7.15
N LEU A 147 -17.78 -10.29 -7.27
CA LEU A 147 -18.48 -11.56 -7.14
C LEU A 147 -18.16 -12.49 -8.32
N GLN A 148 -18.07 -11.94 -9.54
CA GLN A 148 -17.63 -12.68 -10.73
C GLN A 148 -16.17 -13.14 -10.57
N ILE A 149 -15.26 -12.29 -10.13
CA ILE A 149 -13.86 -12.65 -9.84
C ILE A 149 -13.80 -13.78 -8.79
N ALA A 150 -14.58 -13.67 -7.70
CA ALA A 150 -14.65 -14.70 -6.67
C ALA A 150 -15.13 -16.04 -7.23
N HIS A 151 -16.14 -16.02 -8.10
CA HIS A 151 -16.66 -17.22 -8.77
C HIS A 151 -15.57 -17.88 -9.64
N HIS A 152 -14.93 -17.13 -10.55
CA HIS A 152 -13.91 -17.67 -11.44
C HIS A 152 -12.70 -18.23 -10.66
N ILE A 153 -12.24 -17.57 -9.60
CA ILE A 153 -11.16 -18.08 -8.76
C ILE A 153 -11.59 -19.35 -8.03
N SER A 154 -12.82 -19.40 -7.51
CA SER A 154 -13.27 -20.57 -6.75
C SER A 154 -13.52 -21.81 -7.62
N THR A 155 -13.81 -21.62 -8.91
CA THR A 155 -14.05 -22.71 -9.88
C THR A 155 -12.81 -23.03 -10.72
N GLY A 156 -11.84 -22.09 -10.82
CA GLY A 156 -10.70 -22.22 -11.74
C GLY A 156 -11.07 -22.00 -13.22
N THR A 157 -12.27 -21.45 -13.49
CA THR A 157 -12.71 -21.14 -14.85
C THR A 157 -12.04 -19.87 -15.37
N PRO A 158 -11.65 -19.80 -16.65
CA PRO A 158 -10.99 -18.63 -17.21
C PRO A 158 -11.85 -17.35 -17.08
N LEU A 159 -11.23 -16.23 -16.70
CA LEU A 159 -11.84 -14.90 -16.70
C LEU A 159 -11.30 -14.09 -17.89
N TRP A 160 -12.16 -13.65 -18.81
CA TRP A 160 -11.76 -12.80 -19.96
C TRP A 160 -10.59 -13.40 -20.77
N ASN A 161 -10.65 -14.71 -21.04
CA ASN A 161 -9.60 -15.51 -21.70
C ASN A 161 -8.26 -15.60 -20.93
N ARG A 162 -8.20 -15.13 -19.68
CA ARG A 162 -7.03 -15.26 -18.79
C ARG A 162 -7.14 -16.55 -17.99
N LYS A 163 -6.03 -17.24 -17.80
CA LYS A 163 -5.98 -18.41 -16.93
C LYS A 163 -6.24 -17.99 -15.47
N VAL A 164 -6.95 -18.82 -14.75
CA VAL A 164 -7.29 -18.60 -13.34
C VAL A 164 -6.86 -19.82 -12.53
N MET A 165 -6.12 -19.59 -11.46
CA MET A 165 -5.80 -20.65 -10.51
C MET A 165 -6.96 -20.86 -9.55
N GLN A 166 -7.39 -22.12 -9.38
CA GLN A 166 -8.48 -22.46 -8.47
C GLN A 166 -8.03 -22.36 -7.01
N HIS A 167 -8.74 -21.54 -6.23
CA HIS A 167 -8.52 -21.35 -4.80
C HIS A 167 -9.81 -21.05 -4.06
N GLU A 168 -9.78 -21.24 -2.73
CA GLU A 168 -10.87 -20.79 -1.86
C GLU A 168 -10.88 -19.27 -1.72
N VAL A 169 -12.08 -18.70 -1.63
CA VAL A 169 -12.30 -17.26 -1.52
C VAL A 169 -13.11 -16.93 -0.26
N LEU A 170 -12.68 -15.94 0.50
CA LEU A 170 -13.48 -15.31 1.55
C LEU A 170 -14.04 -13.98 1.01
N TYR A 171 -15.36 -13.84 1.01
CA TYR A 171 -16.02 -12.61 0.58
C TYR A 171 -16.81 -11.99 1.73
N LEU A 172 -16.30 -10.89 2.29
CA LEU A 172 -16.98 -10.06 3.27
C LEU A 172 -17.89 -9.06 2.54
N SER A 173 -19.16 -9.42 2.35
CA SER A 173 -20.16 -8.60 1.65
C SER A 173 -20.97 -7.79 2.66
N LEU A 174 -20.38 -6.71 3.17
CA LEU A 174 -20.85 -5.98 4.36
C LEU A 174 -21.96 -4.94 4.08
N GLU A 175 -22.36 -4.81 2.82
CA GLU A 175 -23.50 -3.95 2.41
C GLU A 175 -24.67 -4.75 1.86
N ASP A 176 -24.53 -6.07 1.74
CA ASP A 176 -25.54 -6.96 1.20
C ASP A 176 -26.09 -7.93 2.24
N THR A 177 -27.22 -8.53 1.92
CA THR A 177 -27.84 -9.62 2.71
C THR A 177 -27.64 -10.96 2.00
N PHE A 178 -27.63 -12.08 2.73
CA PHE A 178 -27.51 -13.42 2.16
C PHE A 178 -28.53 -13.70 1.03
N PRO A 179 -29.82 -13.31 1.12
CA PRO A 179 -30.76 -13.49 0.02
C PRO A 179 -30.36 -12.72 -1.26
N ARG A 180 -29.75 -11.54 -1.11
CA ARG A 180 -29.29 -10.77 -2.27
C ARG A 180 -28.05 -11.40 -2.90
N ILE A 181 -27.11 -11.85 -2.07
CA ILE A 181 -25.92 -12.59 -2.54
C ILE A 181 -26.35 -13.86 -3.27
N GLN A 182 -27.25 -14.65 -2.71
CA GLN A 182 -27.78 -15.86 -3.34
C GLN A 182 -28.40 -15.59 -4.71
N ARG A 183 -29.23 -14.53 -4.81
CA ARG A 183 -29.86 -14.17 -6.10
C ARG A 183 -28.79 -13.79 -7.14
N ARG A 184 -27.76 -13.04 -6.76
CA ARG A 184 -26.67 -12.69 -7.67
C ARG A 184 -25.86 -13.91 -8.09
N LEU A 185 -25.54 -14.81 -7.16
CA LEU A 185 -24.86 -16.06 -7.46
C LEU A 185 -25.62 -16.90 -8.49
N LYS A 186 -26.95 -17.00 -8.34
CA LYS A 186 -27.80 -17.72 -9.31
C LYS A 186 -27.76 -17.12 -10.72
N MET A 187 -27.46 -15.83 -10.85
CA MET A 187 -27.30 -15.16 -12.16
C MET A 187 -25.91 -15.38 -12.76
N ILE A 188 -24.87 -15.40 -11.92
CA ILE A 188 -23.48 -15.53 -12.35
C ILE A 188 -23.09 -17.00 -12.58
N CYS A 189 -23.48 -17.87 -11.65
CA CYS A 189 -23.07 -19.27 -11.63
C CYS A 189 -23.97 -20.07 -12.57
N ASN A 190 -23.48 -20.41 -13.73
CA ASN A 190 -24.19 -21.23 -14.72
C ASN A 190 -24.20 -22.73 -14.33
N GLY A 191 -24.53 -23.01 -13.06
CA GLY A 191 -24.61 -24.38 -12.48
C GLY A 191 -23.35 -24.82 -11.72
N GLU A 192 -22.21 -24.20 -11.90
CA GLU A 192 -20.99 -24.48 -11.15
C GLU A 192 -20.87 -23.56 -9.94
N ILE A 193 -20.73 -24.13 -8.75
CA ILE A 193 -20.55 -23.37 -7.51
C ILE A 193 -19.19 -23.74 -6.93
N GLY A 194 -18.30 -22.75 -6.88
CA GLY A 194 -16.98 -22.92 -6.27
C GLY A 194 -16.99 -22.67 -4.75
N ASN A 195 -15.85 -22.87 -4.11
CA ASN A 195 -15.68 -22.69 -2.68
C ASN A 195 -15.49 -21.20 -2.32
N VAL A 196 -16.60 -20.47 -2.19
CA VAL A 196 -16.66 -19.07 -1.72
C VAL A 196 -17.38 -19.02 -0.38
N ALA A 197 -16.68 -18.62 0.67
CA ALA A 197 -17.28 -18.34 1.97
C ALA A 197 -17.73 -16.88 2.04
N PHE A 198 -18.95 -16.65 2.51
CA PHE A 198 -19.53 -15.31 2.65
C PHE A 198 -19.75 -14.94 4.10
N ALA A 199 -19.45 -13.67 4.45
CA ALA A 199 -19.89 -13.04 5.67
C ALA A 199 -20.54 -11.68 5.36
N THR A 200 -21.62 -11.35 6.06
CA THR A 200 -22.35 -10.08 5.90
C THR A 200 -22.09 -9.12 7.07
N GLU A 201 -21.33 -9.58 8.07
CA GLU A 201 -20.93 -8.80 9.23
C GLU A 201 -19.47 -9.07 9.55
N ALA A 202 -18.79 -8.04 10.02
CA ALA A 202 -17.42 -8.11 10.53
C ALA A 202 -17.20 -6.97 11.53
N ASP A 203 -16.29 -7.18 12.48
CA ASP A 203 -15.83 -6.13 13.38
C ASP A 203 -15.04 -5.06 12.62
N MET A 204 -14.78 -3.93 13.28
CA MET A 204 -13.95 -2.86 12.73
C MET A 204 -12.46 -3.11 13.03
N LEU A 205 -11.58 -2.53 12.22
CA LEU A 205 -10.15 -2.46 12.50
C LEU A 205 -9.89 -1.87 13.89
N GLY A 206 -8.99 -2.50 14.64
CA GLY A 206 -8.70 -2.16 16.03
C GLY A 206 -9.74 -2.67 17.05
N ASN A 207 -10.90 -3.15 16.63
CA ASN A 207 -11.97 -3.60 17.50
C ASN A 207 -12.35 -5.09 17.31
N GLY A 208 -11.42 -5.91 16.77
CA GLY A 208 -11.66 -7.36 16.66
C GLY A 208 -11.49 -7.91 15.26
N PHE A 209 -11.57 -7.11 14.21
CA PHE A 209 -11.45 -7.54 12.81
C PHE A 209 -10.19 -8.37 12.56
N GLU A 210 -9.05 -7.91 13.07
CA GLU A 210 -7.75 -8.60 12.90
C GLU A 210 -7.76 -9.99 13.50
N LYS A 211 -8.43 -10.16 14.65
CA LYS A 211 -8.59 -11.47 15.30
C LYS A 211 -9.51 -12.38 14.51
N GLN A 212 -10.64 -11.85 14.02
CA GLN A 212 -11.59 -12.59 13.17
C GLN A 212 -10.91 -13.09 11.90
N LEU A 213 -10.24 -12.20 11.17
CA LEU A 213 -9.56 -12.55 9.92
C LEU A 213 -8.40 -13.53 10.17
N THR A 214 -7.61 -13.32 11.22
CA THR A 214 -6.53 -14.24 11.63
C THR A 214 -7.07 -15.63 11.94
N SER A 215 -8.15 -15.73 12.73
CA SER A 215 -8.77 -17.00 13.09
C SER A 215 -9.29 -17.74 11.85
N TYR A 216 -9.96 -17.02 10.96
CA TYR A 216 -10.48 -17.59 9.72
C TYR A 216 -9.37 -18.13 8.83
N LEU A 217 -8.33 -17.33 8.54
CA LEU A 217 -7.23 -17.72 7.66
C LEU A 217 -6.37 -18.86 8.23
N ASN A 218 -6.20 -18.93 9.55
CA ASN A 218 -5.53 -20.05 10.18
C ASN A 218 -6.31 -21.37 10.09
N SER A 219 -7.65 -21.30 10.05
CA SER A 219 -8.54 -22.47 9.93
C SER A 219 -8.80 -22.86 8.48
N ASN A 220 -8.55 -21.96 7.52
CA ASN A 220 -8.85 -22.15 6.09
C ASN A 220 -7.61 -21.80 5.24
N ALA A 221 -6.58 -22.62 5.32
CA ALA A 221 -5.28 -22.39 4.65
C ALA A 221 -5.37 -22.38 3.10
N GLY A 222 -6.44 -22.97 2.54
CA GLY A 222 -6.76 -22.94 1.10
C GLY A 222 -7.25 -21.59 0.58
N THR A 223 -7.66 -20.69 1.48
CA THR A 223 -8.09 -19.33 1.12
C THR A 223 -6.90 -18.51 0.60
N LYS A 224 -6.95 -18.11 -0.67
CA LYS A 224 -5.92 -17.28 -1.32
C LYS A 224 -6.44 -15.93 -1.76
N VAL A 225 -7.75 -15.71 -1.71
CA VAL A 225 -8.35 -14.42 -2.01
C VAL A 225 -9.30 -14.01 -0.90
N VAL A 226 -9.17 -12.77 -0.44
CA VAL A 226 -10.10 -12.12 0.50
C VAL A 226 -10.64 -10.86 -0.15
N ILE A 227 -11.95 -10.74 -0.22
CA ILE A 227 -12.65 -9.58 -0.77
C ILE A 227 -13.40 -8.88 0.37
N ILE A 228 -13.25 -7.57 0.48
CA ILE A 228 -13.96 -6.73 1.46
C ILE A 228 -14.79 -5.68 0.72
N ASP A 229 -16.09 -5.84 0.72
CA ASP A 229 -17.07 -4.95 0.07
C ASP A 229 -18.03 -4.36 1.13
N THR A 230 -17.76 -3.19 1.69
CA THR A 230 -16.75 -2.21 1.29
C THR A 230 -15.75 -1.90 2.41
N LEU A 231 -14.59 -1.34 2.05
CA LEU A 231 -13.57 -0.86 2.98
C LEU A 231 -14.17 0.05 4.09
N ALA A 232 -15.12 0.90 3.73
CA ALA A 232 -15.75 1.84 4.66
C ALA A 232 -16.41 1.17 5.87
N LYS A 233 -16.87 -0.09 5.74
CA LYS A 233 -17.54 -0.84 6.81
C LYS A 233 -16.58 -1.38 7.86
N VAL A 234 -15.36 -1.69 7.52
CA VAL A 234 -14.35 -2.24 8.44
C VAL A 234 -13.36 -1.19 8.94
N ARG A 235 -13.22 -0.06 8.23
CA ARG A 235 -12.24 0.97 8.57
C ARG A 235 -12.57 1.75 9.85
N GLY A 236 -13.82 1.83 10.27
CA GLY A 236 -14.28 2.62 11.41
C GLY A 236 -14.39 4.13 11.12
N VAL A 237 -14.78 4.88 12.13
CA VAL A 237 -14.98 6.34 12.04
C VAL A 237 -13.63 7.05 12.16
N VAL A 238 -13.26 7.81 11.13
CA VAL A 238 -12.03 8.61 11.10
C VAL A 238 -12.36 10.02 11.55
N SER A 239 -11.60 10.56 12.53
CA SER A 239 -11.69 11.97 12.89
C SER A 239 -11.22 12.85 11.73
N SER A 240 -11.93 13.95 11.46
CA SER A 240 -11.72 14.82 10.30
C SER A 240 -10.36 15.52 10.23
N SER A 241 -9.58 15.50 11.32
CA SER A 241 -8.29 16.22 11.41
C SER A 241 -7.09 15.45 10.83
N ASN A 242 -7.18 14.12 10.57
CA ASN A 242 -6.04 13.30 10.14
C ASN A 242 -6.43 12.13 9.22
N VAL A 243 -7.24 12.40 8.19
CA VAL A 243 -7.76 11.39 7.26
C VAL A 243 -6.64 10.62 6.57
N TYR A 244 -5.58 11.30 6.13
CA TYR A 244 -4.44 10.70 5.45
C TYR A 244 -3.71 9.65 6.30
N SER A 245 -3.33 9.98 7.53
CA SER A 245 -2.60 9.06 8.41
C SER A 245 -3.46 7.87 8.83
N SER A 246 -4.76 8.08 8.99
CA SER A 246 -5.71 7.02 9.30
C SER A 246 -5.94 6.06 8.12
N ASP A 247 -6.01 6.58 6.88
CA ASP A 247 -6.10 5.78 5.68
C ASP A 247 -4.86 4.93 5.48
N TYR A 248 -3.69 5.54 5.62
CA TYR A 248 -2.41 4.83 5.53
C TYR A 248 -2.26 3.75 6.60
N ALA A 249 -2.64 4.03 7.85
CA ALA A 249 -2.60 3.05 8.94
C ALA A 249 -3.50 1.84 8.67
N ALA A 250 -4.75 2.08 8.22
CA ALA A 250 -5.67 1.01 7.86
C ALA A 250 -5.12 0.15 6.70
N MET A 251 -4.60 0.78 5.65
CA MET A 251 -4.02 0.08 4.50
C MET A 251 -2.79 -0.74 4.89
N SER A 252 -1.96 -0.24 5.82
CA SER A 252 -0.79 -0.97 6.33
C SER A 252 -1.18 -2.26 7.05
N VAL A 253 -2.31 -2.27 7.78
CA VAL A 253 -2.82 -3.50 8.40
C VAL A 253 -3.24 -4.52 7.33
N PHE A 254 -4.00 -4.09 6.31
CA PHE A 254 -4.41 -4.99 5.22
C PHE A 254 -3.20 -5.49 4.41
N LYS A 255 -2.22 -4.64 4.14
CA LYS A 255 -0.97 -5.04 3.48
C LYS A 255 -0.22 -6.10 4.30
N HIS A 256 -0.14 -5.91 5.63
CA HIS A 256 0.47 -6.92 6.50
C HIS A 256 -0.25 -8.29 6.41
N PHE A 257 -1.58 -8.31 6.34
CA PHE A 257 -2.34 -9.55 6.13
C PHE A 257 -2.02 -10.19 4.78
N ALA A 258 -2.05 -9.41 3.69
CA ALA A 258 -1.74 -9.90 2.36
C ALA A 258 -0.35 -10.55 2.29
N ASP A 259 0.66 -9.88 2.84
CA ASP A 259 2.05 -10.35 2.85
C ASP A 259 2.25 -11.58 3.73
N LYS A 260 1.69 -11.55 4.96
CA LYS A 260 1.84 -12.63 5.94
C LYS A 260 1.21 -13.94 5.48
N TYR A 261 -0.01 -13.87 4.94
CA TYR A 261 -0.76 -15.06 4.53
C TYR A 261 -0.59 -15.42 3.05
N LYS A 262 0.15 -14.60 2.30
CA LYS A 262 0.37 -14.78 0.86
C LYS A 262 -0.96 -14.90 0.11
N ILE A 263 -1.85 -13.93 0.32
CA ILE A 263 -3.18 -13.84 -0.25
C ILE A 263 -3.34 -12.57 -1.09
N ALA A 264 -4.20 -12.59 -2.08
CA ALA A 264 -4.72 -11.36 -2.68
C ALA A 264 -5.87 -10.82 -1.82
N LEU A 265 -5.74 -9.59 -1.36
CA LEU A 265 -6.76 -8.89 -0.57
C LEU A 265 -7.32 -7.74 -1.40
N ILE A 266 -8.59 -7.82 -1.79
CA ILE A 266 -9.25 -6.85 -2.65
C ILE A 266 -10.20 -5.99 -1.80
N LEU A 267 -9.94 -4.69 -1.72
CA LEU A 267 -10.75 -3.71 -1.02
C LEU A 267 -11.64 -2.96 -2.01
N VAL A 268 -12.95 -3.11 -1.88
CA VAL A 268 -13.90 -2.32 -2.68
C VAL A 268 -14.08 -0.94 -2.04
N HIS A 269 -13.88 0.10 -2.83
CA HIS A 269 -13.96 1.50 -2.38
C HIS A 269 -14.84 2.36 -3.31
N HIS A 270 -15.48 3.39 -2.74
CA HIS A 270 -16.26 4.35 -3.50
C HIS A 270 -15.44 5.60 -3.84
N THR A 271 -15.34 5.94 -5.12
CA THR A 271 -14.73 7.21 -5.53
C THR A 271 -15.62 8.40 -5.18
N ARG A 272 -15.01 9.55 -4.83
CA ARG A 272 -15.73 10.83 -4.72
C ARG A 272 -15.98 11.40 -6.12
N LYS A 273 -17.06 12.19 -6.23
CA LYS A 273 -17.34 12.99 -7.44
C LYS A 273 -16.37 14.19 -7.47
N GLN A 274 -15.17 14.01 -7.94
CA GLN A 274 -14.28 15.10 -8.32
C GLN A 274 -13.84 14.86 -9.76
N ASP A 275 -13.96 15.89 -10.58
CA ASP A 275 -13.36 15.94 -11.91
C ASP A 275 -11.84 16.05 -11.69
N ALA A 276 -11.16 14.94 -11.76
CA ALA A 276 -9.70 14.88 -11.76
C ALA A 276 -9.25 14.45 -13.15
N ASP A 277 -8.26 15.15 -13.69
CA ASP A 277 -7.67 14.86 -15.01
C ASP A 277 -6.98 13.48 -15.03
N ASP A 278 -6.61 12.96 -13.87
CA ASP A 278 -6.01 11.64 -13.70
C ASP A 278 -7.00 10.70 -12.99
N THR A 279 -7.32 9.60 -13.65
CA THR A 279 -8.23 8.56 -13.14
C THR A 279 -7.82 8.03 -11.77
N MET A 280 -6.51 7.91 -11.51
CA MET A 280 -5.97 7.45 -10.23
C MET A 280 -6.20 8.42 -9.08
N GLN A 281 -6.26 9.73 -9.35
CA GLN A 281 -6.59 10.76 -8.35
C GLN A 281 -8.05 10.70 -7.88
N LYS A 282 -8.93 10.01 -8.61
CA LYS A 282 -10.33 9.79 -8.24
C LYS A 282 -10.50 8.79 -7.09
N ILE A 283 -9.48 7.97 -6.79
CA ILE A 283 -9.50 7.00 -5.68
C ILE A 283 -9.40 7.69 -4.32
N SER A 284 -10.22 8.66 -4.05
CA SER A 284 -10.25 9.43 -2.81
C SER A 284 -9.18 10.50 -2.64
N GLY A 285 -9.56 11.63 -2.13
CA GLY A 285 -8.72 12.80 -1.85
C GLY A 285 -7.54 12.61 -0.88
N THR A 286 -7.01 11.41 -0.73
CA THR A 286 -5.76 11.16 -0.01
C THR A 286 -4.92 10.14 -0.77
N ASN A 287 -3.68 10.52 -1.13
CA ASN A 287 -2.67 9.60 -1.66
C ASN A 287 -2.35 8.43 -0.71
N GLY A 288 -2.95 8.42 0.49
CA GLY A 288 -2.72 7.42 1.53
C GLY A 288 -3.24 6.03 1.20
N LEU A 289 -4.35 5.92 0.48
CA LEU A 289 -4.92 4.61 0.11
C LEU A 289 -4.05 3.91 -0.94
N MET A 290 -3.60 4.64 -1.96
CA MET A 290 -2.78 4.09 -3.05
C MET A 290 -1.36 3.76 -2.63
N GLY A 291 -0.79 4.48 -1.65
CA GLY A 291 0.61 4.34 -1.27
C GLY A 291 1.01 2.95 -0.75
N CYS A 292 0.08 2.22 -0.14
CA CYS A 292 0.33 0.87 0.40
C CYS A 292 -0.13 -0.26 -0.52
N ALA A 293 -0.98 0.03 -1.52
CA ALA A 293 -1.52 -0.99 -2.41
C ALA A 293 -0.46 -1.48 -3.42
N ASP A 294 -0.52 -2.76 -3.76
CA ASP A 294 0.30 -3.36 -4.82
C ASP A 294 -0.34 -3.14 -6.19
N GLY A 295 -1.66 -2.92 -6.23
CA GLY A 295 -2.36 -2.55 -7.45
C GLY A 295 -3.71 -1.90 -7.19
N ALA A 296 -4.25 -1.29 -8.22
CA ALA A 296 -5.58 -0.70 -8.23
C ALA A 296 -6.32 -1.02 -9.52
N MET A 297 -7.61 -1.18 -9.36
CA MET A 297 -8.58 -1.37 -10.44
C MET A 297 -9.64 -0.28 -10.32
N ILE A 298 -9.86 0.49 -11.38
CA ILE A 298 -10.87 1.55 -11.39
C ILE A 298 -11.92 1.22 -12.43
N LEU A 299 -13.13 0.96 -11.97
CA LEU A 299 -14.27 0.72 -12.84
C LEU A 299 -14.99 2.04 -13.11
N GLU A 300 -15.09 2.43 -14.37
CA GLU A 300 -15.76 3.65 -14.82
C GLU A 300 -16.80 3.33 -15.90
N LYS A 301 -17.98 3.93 -15.79
CA LYS A 301 -18.99 3.93 -16.85
C LYS A 301 -19.06 5.34 -17.46
N PRO A 302 -18.70 5.53 -18.73
CA PRO A 302 -18.81 6.81 -19.41
C PRO A 302 -20.25 7.36 -19.38
N ASN A 303 -21.22 6.46 -19.46
CA ASN A 303 -22.64 6.78 -19.29
C ASN A 303 -23.30 5.73 -18.39
N ARG A 304 -24.00 6.17 -17.33
CA ARG A 304 -24.66 5.27 -16.36
C ARG A 304 -25.77 4.41 -16.95
N THR A 305 -26.36 4.83 -18.06
CA THR A 305 -27.44 4.09 -18.73
C THR A 305 -26.92 3.04 -19.72
N LYS A 306 -25.63 3.10 -20.08
CA LYS A 306 -25.00 2.11 -20.95
C LYS A 306 -24.44 0.94 -20.16
N LEU A 307 -24.35 -0.21 -20.79
CA LEU A 307 -23.77 -1.42 -20.23
C LEU A 307 -22.25 -1.49 -20.36
N GLU A 308 -21.66 -0.55 -21.08
CA GLU A 308 -20.22 -0.44 -21.32
C GLU A 308 -19.52 0.21 -20.13
N ALA A 309 -18.35 -0.30 -19.80
CA ALA A 309 -17.45 0.24 -18.77
C ALA A 309 -15.99 0.11 -19.22
N VAL A 310 -15.14 0.92 -18.61
CA VAL A 310 -13.68 0.79 -18.70
C VAL A 310 -13.17 0.38 -17.33
N LEU A 311 -12.37 -0.70 -17.29
CA LEU A 311 -11.61 -1.10 -16.12
C LEU A 311 -10.16 -0.70 -16.33
N THR A 312 -9.73 0.36 -15.67
CA THR A 312 -8.32 0.77 -15.63
C THR A 312 -7.61 0.01 -14.53
N MET A 313 -6.51 -0.64 -14.87
CA MET A 313 -5.69 -1.42 -13.94
C MET A 313 -4.28 -0.86 -13.90
N THR A 314 -3.71 -0.77 -12.71
CA THR A 314 -2.29 -0.49 -12.48
C THR A 314 -1.78 -1.38 -11.35
N SER A 315 -0.55 -1.86 -11.47
CA SER A 315 0.05 -2.78 -10.51
C SER A 315 1.56 -2.63 -10.46
N ARG A 316 2.18 -3.10 -9.37
CA ARG A 316 3.63 -3.21 -9.25
C ARG A 316 4.19 -4.40 -10.03
N ASP A 317 3.35 -5.43 -10.27
CA ASP A 317 3.77 -6.72 -10.80
C ASP A 317 3.30 -6.96 -12.24
N PHE A 318 2.34 -6.16 -12.73
CA PHE A 318 1.74 -6.29 -14.07
C PHE A 318 1.76 -4.97 -14.81
N GLU A 319 1.74 -5.05 -16.14
CA GLU A 319 1.60 -3.88 -16.99
C GLU A 319 0.23 -3.19 -16.78
N ASP A 320 0.23 -1.88 -16.89
CA ASP A 320 -0.99 -1.09 -16.85
C ASP A 320 -1.90 -1.46 -18.03
N ALA A 321 -3.19 -1.55 -17.78
CA ALA A 321 -4.16 -1.92 -18.80
C ALA A 321 -5.47 -1.15 -18.66
N ARG A 322 -6.09 -0.86 -19.81
CA ARG A 322 -7.44 -0.31 -19.87
C ARG A 322 -8.33 -1.30 -20.64
N ILE A 323 -9.17 -2.00 -19.89
CA ILE A 323 -10.02 -3.09 -20.40
C ILE A 323 -11.42 -2.54 -20.66
N LEU A 324 -11.88 -2.68 -21.88
CA LEU A 324 -13.27 -2.41 -22.26
C LEU A 324 -14.13 -3.61 -21.84
N LEU A 325 -15.17 -3.31 -21.07
CA LEU A 325 -16.10 -4.28 -20.53
C LEU A 325 -17.53 -3.97 -20.98
N HIS A 326 -18.29 -5.01 -21.27
CA HIS A 326 -19.72 -4.95 -21.49
C HIS A 326 -20.44 -5.75 -20.40
N GLN A 327 -21.47 -5.17 -19.77
CA GLN A 327 -22.25 -5.88 -18.76
C GLN A 327 -23.38 -6.65 -19.44
N ASN A 328 -23.39 -7.96 -19.32
CA ASN A 328 -24.46 -8.82 -19.85
C ASN A 328 -25.77 -8.56 -19.07
N ASP A 329 -26.86 -8.33 -19.80
CA ASP A 329 -28.17 -7.98 -19.21
C ASP A 329 -28.81 -9.11 -18.41
N GLU A 330 -28.55 -10.36 -18.79
CA GLU A 330 -29.18 -11.55 -18.18
C GLU A 330 -28.39 -12.03 -16.94
N THR A 331 -27.06 -12.15 -17.09
CA THR A 331 -26.18 -12.69 -16.05
C THR A 331 -25.58 -11.60 -15.15
N MET A 332 -25.64 -10.35 -15.58
CA MET A 332 -24.97 -9.22 -14.95
C MET A 332 -23.44 -9.35 -14.87
N CYS A 333 -22.87 -10.36 -15.54
CA CYS A 333 -21.42 -10.52 -15.66
C CYS A 333 -20.81 -9.45 -16.56
N TRP A 334 -19.59 -9.09 -16.23
CA TRP A 334 -18.76 -8.27 -17.09
C TRP A 334 -18.05 -9.12 -18.13
N GLU A 335 -18.30 -8.88 -19.38
CA GLU A 335 -17.72 -9.57 -20.54
C GLU A 335 -16.60 -8.70 -21.12
N PHE A 336 -15.52 -9.34 -21.56
CA PHE A 336 -14.39 -8.67 -22.20
C PHE A 336 -14.79 -8.21 -23.61
N ALA A 337 -14.70 -6.91 -23.85
CA ALA A 337 -15.01 -6.28 -25.13
C ALA A 337 -13.76 -5.83 -25.90
N GLY A 338 -12.59 -5.89 -25.28
CA GLY A 338 -11.31 -5.48 -25.86
C GLY A 338 -10.43 -4.70 -24.88
N TYR A 339 -9.31 -4.24 -25.37
CA TYR A 339 -8.51 -3.23 -24.69
C TYR A 339 -8.86 -1.86 -25.28
N GLU A 340 -8.91 -0.83 -24.44
CA GLU A 340 -8.92 0.52 -24.96
C GLU A 340 -7.53 0.76 -25.54
N GLU A 341 -7.43 0.82 -26.86
CA GLU A 341 -6.21 1.28 -27.50
C GLU A 341 -6.01 2.71 -26.99
N GLU A 342 -4.83 3.01 -26.42
CA GLU A 342 -4.46 4.41 -26.26
C GLU A 342 -4.69 5.03 -27.64
N PRO A 343 -5.51 6.10 -27.75
CA PRO A 343 -5.57 6.81 -29.02
C PRO A 343 -4.12 7.08 -29.39
N PRO A 344 -3.70 6.81 -30.64
CA PRO A 344 -2.34 7.10 -31.09
C PRO A 344 -2.03 8.47 -30.51
N GLU A 345 -0.94 8.59 -29.71
CA GLU A 345 -0.64 9.83 -29.01
C GLU A 345 -0.96 10.96 -29.97
N ASP A 346 -2.16 11.51 -29.81
CA ASP A 346 -2.57 12.67 -30.58
C ASP A 346 -1.69 13.76 -30.00
N THR A 347 -0.50 13.88 -30.59
CA THR A 347 0.53 14.83 -30.22
C THR A 347 -0.01 16.26 -30.31
N THR A 348 -1.21 16.41 -30.79
CA THR A 348 -1.99 17.62 -30.82
C THR A 348 -2.88 17.74 -29.58
N GLU A 349 -2.30 18.17 -28.48
CA GLU A 349 -3.10 18.69 -27.38
C GLU A 349 -3.91 19.88 -27.95
N PRO A 350 -5.27 19.84 -27.97
CA PRO A 350 -6.07 20.85 -28.62
C PRO A 350 -5.73 22.30 -28.21
N VAL A 351 -5.26 22.46 -26.98
CA VAL A 351 -4.81 23.74 -26.44
C VAL A 351 -3.51 24.20 -27.08
N LEU A 352 -2.56 23.29 -27.39
CA LEU A 352 -1.29 23.65 -28.05
C LEU A 352 -1.51 24.03 -29.48
N THR A 353 -2.42 23.34 -30.19
CA THR A 353 -2.83 23.68 -31.55
C THR A 353 -3.42 25.08 -31.61
N VAL A 354 -4.39 25.40 -30.74
CA VAL A 354 -5.01 26.73 -30.68
C VAL A 354 -3.98 27.82 -30.35
N VAL A 355 -3.04 27.54 -29.44
CA VAL A 355 -1.94 28.48 -29.10
C VAL A 355 -1.01 28.67 -30.30
N ALA A 356 -0.65 27.62 -31.00
CA ALA A 356 0.22 27.69 -32.17
C ALA A 356 -0.44 28.46 -33.32
N GLU A 357 -1.70 28.13 -33.64
CA GLU A 357 -2.49 28.85 -34.64
C GLU A 357 -2.59 30.36 -34.32
N PHE A 358 -2.83 30.69 -33.05
CA PHE A 358 -2.86 32.05 -32.57
C PHE A 358 -1.54 32.78 -32.83
N ILE A 359 -0.40 32.16 -32.44
CA ILE A 359 0.93 32.76 -32.59
C ILE A 359 1.33 32.89 -34.07
N HIS A 360 1.02 31.88 -34.89
CA HIS A 360 1.30 31.96 -36.33
C HIS A 360 0.42 33.02 -37.04
N ALA A 361 -0.82 33.22 -36.60
CA ALA A 361 -1.73 34.21 -37.21
C ALA A 361 -1.42 35.65 -36.76
N TYR A 362 -1.07 35.87 -35.50
CA TYR A 362 -0.96 37.20 -34.91
C TYR A 362 0.45 37.63 -34.50
N GLY A 363 1.44 36.69 -34.61
CA GLY A 363 2.83 36.98 -34.28
C GLY A 363 3.17 36.78 -32.81
N PRO A 364 4.36 37.21 -32.36
CA PRO A 364 4.82 37.07 -31.01
C PRO A 364 3.86 37.68 -29.99
N TRP A 365 3.65 36.94 -28.89
CA TRP A 365 2.75 37.38 -27.84
C TRP A 365 3.45 37.34 -26.46
N LYS A 366 3.14 38.33 -25.61
CA LYS A 366 3.65 38.40 -24.22
C LYS A 366 2.58 38.94 -23.28
N GLY A 367 2.36 38.20 -22.18
CA GLY A 367 1.38 38.60 -21.17
C GLY A 367 1.21 37.63 -20.04
N SER A 368 0.18 37.78 -19.23
CA SER A 368 -0.18 36.84 -18.17
C SER A 368 -0.95 35.64 -18.75
N ALA A 369 -0.99 34.51 -18.02
CA ALA A 369 -1.77 33.35 -18.42
C ALA A 369 -3.26 33.69 -18.58
N GLN A 370 -3.78 34.64 -17.80
CA GLN A 370 -5.16 35.10 -17.86
C GLN A 370 -5.43 35.84 -19.18
N SER A 371 -4.58 36.81 -19.52
CA SER A 371 -4.73 37.56 -20.77
C SER A 371 -4.56 36.69 -22.02
N LEU A 372 -3.69 35.64 -21.93
CA LEU A 372 -3.58 34.68 -23.01
C LEU A 372 -4.88 33.88 -23.22
N VAL A 373 -5.50 33.40 -22.14
CA VAL A 373 -6.80 32.71 -22.23
C VAL A 373 -7.88 33.60 -22.85
N GLU A 374 -7.93 34.86 -22.45
CA GLU A 374 -8.90 35.83 -22.98
C GLU A 374 -8.71 36.04 -24.49
N GLU A 375 -7.47 36.15 -24.98
CA GLU A 375 -7.18 36.29 -26.42
C GLU A 375 -7.53 35.01 -27.19
N LEU A 376 -7.14 33.83 -26.66
CA LEU A 376 -7.44 32.53 -27.26
C LEU A 376 -8.95 32.27 -27.35
N GLN A 377 -9.72 32.68 -26.34
CA GLN A 377 -11.18 32.53 -26.31
C GLN A 377 -11.91 33.44 -27.31
N LYS A 378 -11.33 34.58 -27.70
CA LYS A 378 -11.86 35.42 -28.78
C LYS A 378 -11.80 34.68 -30.12
N GLN A 379 -10.77 33.88 -30.35
CA GLN A 379 -10.55 33.11 -31.58
C GLN A 379 -11.27 31.76 -31.55
N SER A 380 -11.27 31.14 -30.41
CA SER A 380 -11.88 29.82 -30.18
C SER A 380 -12.88 29.89 -29.03
N PRO A 381 -14.13 30.31 -29.24
CA PRO A 381 -15.15 30.52 -28.19
C PRO A 381 -15.48 29.25 -27.40
N ASN A 382 -15.20 28.07 -27.95
CA ASN A 382 -15.41 26.77 -27.30
C ASN A 382 -14.22 26.31 -26.43
N LEU A 383 -13.10 27.06 -26.44
CA LEU A 383 -11.92 26.72 -25.63
C LEU A 383 -12.23 26.88 -24.12
N ARG A 384 -12.23 25.77 -23.41
CA ARG A 384 -12.46 25.70 -21.95
C ARG A 384 -11.16 25.38 -21.23
N VAL A 385 -10.33 26.40 -20.96
CA VAL A 385 -9.08 26.24 -20.23
C VAL A 385 -8.94 27.31 -19.15
N TRP A 386 -8.52 26.92 -17.96
CA TRP A 386 -8.21 27.86 -16.86
C TRP A 386 -6.79 28.40 -17.01
N PRO A 387 -6.50 29.66 -16.62
CA PRO A 387 -5.16 30.27 -16.75
C PRO A 387 -4.03 29.44 -16.15
N ASN A 388 -4.26 28.89 -14.94
CA ASN A 388 -3.26 28.04 -14.27
C ASN A 388 -3.03 26.73 -15.01
N THR A 389 -4.08 26.14 -15.56
CA THR A 389 -4.01 24.90 -16.34
C THR A 389 -3.27 25.16 -17.66
N LEU A 390 -3.60 26.25 -18.37
CA LEU A 390 -2.88 26.66 -19.59
C LEU A 390 -1.39 26.84 -19.32
N SER A 391 -1.01 27.61 -18.29
CA SER A 391 0.40 27.84 -17.94
C SER A 391 1.15 26.55 -17.63
N ARG A 392 0.51 25.58 -16.94
CA ARG A 392 1.08 24.27 -16.61
C ARG A 392 1.25 23.40 -17.87
N ARG A 393 0.23 23.35 -18.75
CA ARG A 393 0.26 22.58 -20.00
C ARG A 393 1.34 23.10 -20.95
N LEU A 394 1.40 24.42 -21.15
CA LEU A 394 2.46 25.03 -21.96
C LEU A 394 3.87 24.65 -21.43
N LYS A 395 4.06 24.71 -20.12
CA LYS A 395 5.34 24.36 -19.50
C LYS A 395 5.68 22.87 -19.68
N ALA A 396 4.70 21.98 -19.47
CA ALA A 396 4.90 20.53 -19.60
C ALA A 396 5.21 20.14 -21.05
N ASN A 397 4.64 20.82 -22.02
CA ASN A 397 4.78 20.53 -23.44
C ASN A 397 5.63 21.57 -24.21
N ALA A 398 6.52 22.28 -23.53
CA ALA A 398 7.35 23.33 -24.15
C ALA A 398 8.20 22.81 -25.32
N LYS A 399 8.76 21.59 -25.17
CA LYS A 399 9.53 20.93 -26.22
C LYS A 399 8.66 20.57 -27.43
N LEU A 400 7.49 19.98 -27.19
CA LEU A 400 6.52 19.64 -28.23
C LEU A 400 6.04 20.89 -28.97
N LEU A 401 5.75 21.97 -28.22
CA LEU A 401 5.33 23.26 -28.78
C LEU A 401 6.39 23.83 -29.73
N GLN A 402 7.66 23.69 -29.38
CA GLN A 402 8.78 24.15 -30.22
C GLN A 402 9.01 23.22 -31.42
N GLU A 403 9.11 21.91 -31.22
CA GLU A 403 9.51 20.94 -32.25
C GLU A 403 8.39 20.64 -33.26
N SER A 404 7.14 20.52 -32.78
CA SER A 404 6.01 20.12 -33.64
C SER A 404 5.16 21.31 -34.10
N PHE A 405 5.13 22.39 -33.33
CA PHE A 405 4.29 23.56 -33.62
C PHE A 405 5.08 24.82 -33.98
N GLY A 406 6.42 24.78 -33.94
CA GLY A 406 7.25 25.92 -34.31
C GLY A 406 7.05 27.16 -33.44
N VAL A 407 6.72 26.97 -32.14
CA VAL A 407 6.48 28.07 -31.20
C VAL A 407 7.38 27.91 -29.97
N LEU A 408 8.24 28.90 -29.75
CA LEU A 408 9.12 28.95 -28.57
C LEU A 408 8.38 29.54 -27.37
N LEU A 409 8.42 28.86 -26.25
CA LEU A 409 7.85 29.30 -24.96
C LEU A 409 8.95 29.79 -24.01
N ILE A 410 8.83 31.00 -23.51
CA ILE A 410 9.64 31.53 -22.41
C ILE A 410 8.70 31.91 -21.26
N GLN A 411 8.96 31.35 -20.07
CA GLN A 411 8.24 31.73 -18.85
C GLN A 411 9.18 32.45 -17.89
N SER A 412 8.82 33.65 -17.48
CA SER A 412 9.57 34.46 -16.54
C SER A 412 8.72 34.94 -15.37
N ARG A 413 9.38 35.21 -14.24
CA ARG A 413 8.72 35.77 -13.05
C ARG A 413 9.37 37.12 -12.72
N THR A 414 8.57 38.16 -12.67
CA THR A 414 9.00 39.50 -12.25
C THR A 414 8.33 39.88 -10.92
N GLN A 415 8.67 41.03 -10.36
CA GLN A 415 7.98 41.58 -9.18
C GLN A 415 6.49 41.82 -9.38
N GLN A 416 6.04 41.95 -10.64
CA GLN A 416 4.63 42.19 -11.03
C GLN A 416 3.87 40.89 -11.37
N GLY A 417 4.52 39.70 -11.33
CA GLY A 417 3.85 38.41 -11.57
C GLY A 417 4.59 37.47 -12.54
N LYS A 418 3.92 36.41 -12.94
CA LYS A 418 4.41 35.43 -13.94
C LYS A 418 3.98 35.88 -15.33
N TYR A 419 4.92 35.90 -16.29
CA TYR A 419 4.68 36.21 -17.70
C TYR A 419 5.01 35.00 -18.55
N ILE A 420 4.20 34.87 -19.61
CA ILE A 420 4.38 33.91 -20.71
C ILE A 420 4.75 34.73 -21.94
N GLU A 421 5.80 34.32 -22.63
CA GLU A 421 6.21 34.86 -23.91
C GLU A 421 6.26 33.71 -24.92
N LEU A 422 5.58 33.90 -26.04
CA LEU A 422 5.42 32.94 -27.12
C LEU A 422 5.89 33.60 -28.41
N THR A 423 6.82 32.96 -29.11
CA THR A 423 7.38 33.48 -30.37
C THR A 423 7.42 32.39 -31.43
N PRO A 424 7.03 32.67 -32.70
CA PRO A 424 7.18 31.71 -33.77
C PRO A 424 8.69 31.47 -34.01
N VAL A 425 9.06 30.20 -34.20
CA VAL A 425 10.41 29.84 -34.63
C VAL A 425 10.48 30.06 -36.12
N THR A 426 11.10 31.16 -36.54
CA THR A 426 11.43 31.39 -37.96
C THR A 426 12.64 30.51 -38.31
N ASP A 427 12.54 29.68 -39.34
CA ASP A 427 13.67 28.94 -39.90
C ASP A 427 14.83 29.91 -40.18
N MET A 428 15.95 29.71 -39.49
CA MET A 428 17.22 30.42 -39.78
C MET A 428 17.87 29.82 -41.04
N THR A 429 17.24 29.93 -42.19
CA THR A 429 17.82 29.53 -43.50
C THR A 429 18.14 30.68 -44.42
N ASP A 430 18.06 31.95 -43.98
CA ASP A 430 18.46 33.11 -44.79
C ASP A 430 19.39 34.05 -44.00
N MET A 431 20.56 33.60 -43.62
CA MET A 431 21.74 34.43 -43.32
C MET A 431 23.01 33.73 -43.75
N SER A 432 23.13 33.52 -45.05
CA SER A 432 24.45 33.39 -45.69
C SER A 432 24.42 34.34 -46.89
N ASP A 433 25.42 35.20 -46.92
CA ASP A 433 25.83 36.15 -47.96
C ASP A 433 25.23 37.59 -47.82
N ASP A 434 25.96 38.43 -47.02
CA ASP A 434 26.63 39.63 -47.52
C ASP A 434 27.74 40.09 -46.55
#